data_f0bd4cdb27f30addc98b4ef213d57abc
#
_entry.id   f0bd4cdb27f30addc98b4ef213d57abc
#
_cell.length_a   1.000
_cell.length_b   1.000
_cell.length_c   1.000
_cell.angle_alpha   90.00
_cell.angle_beta   90.00
_cell.angle_gamma   90.00
#
_symmetry.space_group_name_H-M   'P 1'
#
loop_
_entity.id
_entity.type
_entity.pdbx_description
1 polymer ?
#
loop_
_entity_poly.entity_id
_entity_poly.type
_entity_poly.pdbx_seq_one_letter_code
_entity_poly.pdbx_strand_id
1 'polypeptide(L)'
;MIVLPIDTCEMFWRAFAGEVLPAELEQWIYAHDAELEALLPDDVYLDLIALDFADKWALHEIEKLVGAYVQRDSQAYQRFEDGKPARETLRYLRRLAAQPDDTLAFENLLDYTQHFPFLYDLTNELQDWFADGYRTPLPPQKQAQIRALAQGLLDDIAAERIVFAFTTQGVLFCLDKRQPENGQNGFLGCLKRLFRRLKH
;
A
#
# COMPACT_ATOMS: atom_id res chain seq x y z
N MET A 1 -8.78 19.16 22.50
CA MET A 1 -8.20 17.84 22.12
C MET A 1 -7.92 17.94 20.64
N ILE A 2 -6.66 17.92 20.26
CA ILE A 2 -6.22 18.08 18.87
C ILE A 2 -6.45 16.72 18.20
N VAL A 3 -7.15 16.71 17.08
CA VAL A 3 -7.37 15.52 16.24
C VAL A 3 -6.70 15.82 14.90
N LEU A 4 -5.66 15.06 14.57
CA LEU A 4 -5.02 15.18 13.27
C LEU A 4 -5.95 14.64 12.17
N PRO A 5 -5.91 15.22 10.95
CA PRO A 5 -6.59 14.67 9.79
C PRO A 5 -6.20 13.21 9.51
N ILE A 6 -7.12 12.43 8.99
CA ILE A 6 -6.91 11.00 8.74
C ILE A 6 -5.69 10.76 7.85
N ASP A 7 -5.54 11.55 6.77
CA ASP A 7 -4.43 11.40 5.81
C ASP A 7 -3.07 11.73 6.47
N THR A 8 -3.04 12.70 7.40
CA THR A 8 -1.86 13.05 8.20
C THR A 8 -1.50 11.92 9.15
N CYS A 9 -2.49 11.35 9.87
CA CYS A 9 -2.28 10.19 10.71
C CYS A 9 -1.78 8.98 9.92
N GLU A 10 -2.34 8.72 8.74
CA GLU A 10 -1.93 7.60 7.87
C GLU A 10 -0.48 7.73 7.42
N MET A 11 0.00 8.94 7.09
CA MET A 11 1.39 9.17 6.72
C MET A 11 2.34 8.80 7.87
N PHE A 12 2.05 9.24 9.10
CA PHE A 12 2.86 8.89 10.26
C PHE A 12 2.84 7.38 10.55
N TRP A 13 1.66 6.72 10.48
CA TRP A 13 1.57 5.27 10.65
C TRP A 13 2.39 4.50 9.62
N ARG A 14 2.38 4.93 8.36
CA ARG A 14 3.21 4.34 7.29
C ARG A 14 4.69 4.49 7.58
N ALA A 15 5.10 5.64 8.10
CA ALA A 15 6.48 5.88 8.51
C ALA A 15 6.88 4.98 9.69
N PHE A 16 6.05 4.87 10.73
CA PHE A 16 6.32 3.99 11.89
C PHE A 16 6.37 2.51 11.49
N ALA A 17 5.60 2.10 10.48
CA ALA A 17 5.66 0.76 9.91
C ALA A 17 6.86 0.53 8.97
N GLY A 18 7.72 1.55 8.75
CA GLY A 18 8.86 1.47 7.84
C GLY A 18 8.48 1.41 6.36
N GLU A 19 7.26 1.83 6.00
CA GLU A 19 6.79 1.89 4.61
C GLU A 19 7.22 3.18 3.88
N VAL A 20 7.65 4.17 4.64
CA VAL A 20 8.13 5.48 4.15
C VAL A 20 9.55 5.68 4.67
N LEU A 21 10.46 6.09 3.80
CA LEU A 21 11.82 6.42 4.20
C LEU A 21 11.86 7.73 5.01
N PRO A 22 12.79 7.90 5.96
CA PRO A 22 12.92 9.15 6.72
C PRO A 22 13.01 10.40 5.82
N ALA A 23 13.78 10.34 4.73
CA ALA A 23 13.89 11.45 3.79
C ALA A 23 12.59 11.75 3.01
N GLU A 24 11.76 10.74 2.74
CA GLU A 24 10.44 10.95 2.12
C GLU A 24 9.48 11.59 3.12
N LEU A 25 9.52 11.14 4.38
CA LEU A 25 8.73 11.73 5.45
C LEU A 25 9.14 13.19 5.72
N GLU A 26 10.44 13.49 5.73
CA GLU A 26 10.96 14.86 5.83
C GLU A 26 10.38 15.77 4.74
N GLN A 27 10.45 15.34 3.49
CA GLN A 27 9.88 16.10 2.36
C GLN A 27 8.38 16.32 2.52
N TRP A 28 7.67 15.29 3.00
CA TRP A 28 6.22 15.39 3.24
C TRP A 28 5.91 16.37 4.37
N ILE A 29 6.67 16.35 5.49
CA ILE A 29 6.51 17.28 6.61
C ILE A 29 6.69 18.72 6.11
N TYR A 30 7.75 19.02 5.36
CA TYR A 30 7.96 20.36 4.81
C TYR A 30 6.90 20.77 3.79
N ALA A 31 6.36 19.84 3.02
CA ALA A 31 5.25 20.14 2.10
C ALA A 31 3.93 20.46 2.82
N HIS A 32 3.74 19.99 4.06
CA HIS A 32 2.55 20.19 4.90
C HIS A 32 2.83 21.08 6.11
N ASP A 33 3.89 21.88 6.05
CA ASP A 33 4.43 22.71 7.12
C ASP A 33 3.35 23.56 7.81
N ALA A 34 2.65 24.39 7.05
CA ALA A 34 1.60 25.26 7.59
C ALA A 34 0.41 24.50 8.20
N GLU A 35 0.11 23.29 7.71
CA GLU A 35 -0.93 22.44 8.25
C GLU A 35 -0.48 21.85 9.60
N LEU A 36 0.74 21.34 9.68
CA LEU A 36 1.30 20.74 10.88
C LEU A 36 1.50 21.77 11.98
N GLU A 37 1.99 22.98 11.65
CA GLU A 37 2.10 24.11 12.57
C GLU A 37 0.75 24.47 13.20
N ALA A 38 -0.32 24.48 12.39
CA ALA A 38 -1.67 24.79 12.88
C ALA A 38 -2.29 23.68 13.75
N LEU A 39 -1.84 22.43 13.60
CA LEU A 39 -2.44 21.25 14.22
C LEU A 39 -1.70 20.74 15.45
N LEU A 40 -0.37 20.88 15.48
CA LEU A 40 0.46 20.41 16.59
C LEU A 40 0.70 21.52 17.62
N PRO A 41 0.94 21.18 18.90
CA PRO A 41 1.47 22.16 19.84
C PRO A 41 2.81 22.73 19.36
N ASP A 42 3.06 24.01 19.65
CA ASP A 42 4.25 24.75 19.17
C ASP A 42 5.57 24.03 19.49
N ASP A 43 5.71 23.48 20.70
CA ASP A 43 6.87 22.72 21.14
C ASP A 43 7.05 21.42 20.34
N VAL A 44 5.98 20.69 20.10
CA VAL A 44 5.99 19.43 19.31
C VAL A 44 6.32 19.70 17.85
N TYR A 45 5.72 20.76 17.28
CA TYR A 45 5.98 21.15 15.90
C TYR A 45 7.43 21.59 15.71
N LEU A 46 7.95 22.46 16.59
CA LEU A 46 9.33 22.92 16.52
C LEU A 46 10.34 21.78 16.69
N ASP A 47 10.10 20.86 17.61
CA ASP A 47 10.94 19.68 17.78
C ASP A 47 10.88 18.76 16.56
N LEU A 48 9.71 18.61 15.92
CA LEU A 48 9.54 17.80 14.71
C LEU A 48 10.34 18.33 13.51
N ILE A 49 10.27 19.65 13.25
CA ILE A 49 11.02 20.26 12.13
C ILE A 49 12.52 20.40 12.39
N ALA A 50 12.95 20.34 13.66
CA ALA A 50 14.36 20.41 14.06
C ALA A 50 15.06 19.04 14.05
N LEU A 51 14.34 17.94 13.77
CA LEU A 51 14.94 16.60 13.76
C LEU A 51 15.95 16.43 12.62
N ASP A 52 17.01 15.69 12.92
CA ASP A 52 17.93 15.18 11.88
C ASP A 52 17.36 13.89 11.28
N PHE A 53 16.69 14.00 10.13
CA PHE A 53 16.10 12.86 9.43
C PHE A 53 17.14 11.89 8.83
N ALA A 54 18.42 12.26 8.81
CA ALA A 54 19.49 11.35 8.43
C ALA A 54 19.91 10.42 9.59
N ASP A 55 19.52 10.72 10.82
CA ASP A 55 19.78 9.85 11.97
C ASP A 55 18.98 8.54 11.84
N LYS A 56 19.64 7.42 12.13
CA LYS A 56 18.99 6.09 12.11
C LYS A 56 17.83 5.94 13.10
N TRP A 57 17.73 6.82 14.09
CA TRP A 57 16.66 6.83 15.09
C TRP A 57 15.56 7.85 14.79
N ALA A 58 15.65 8.58 13.68
CA ALA A 58 14.70 9.65 13.35
C ALA A 58 13.25 9.21 13.47
N LEU A 59 12.86 8.07 12.87
CA LEU A 59 11.48 7.57 12.94
C LEU A 59 11.03 7.28 14.39
N HIS A 60 11.93 6.78 15.23
CA HIS A 60 11.62 6.52 16.63
C HIS A 60 11.42 7.83 17.43
N GLU A 61 12.24 8.84 17.18
CA GLU A 61 12.06 10.15 17.82
C GLU A 61 10.77 10.83 17.34
N ILE A 62 10.41 10.70 16.04
CA ILE A 62 9.13 11.18 15.52
C ILE A 62 7.95 10.47 16.21
N GLU A 63 8.03 9.14 16.36
CA GLU A 63 6.99 8.37 17.06
C GLU A 63 6.80 8.87 18.51
N LYS A 64 7.87 9.21 19.22
CA LYS A 64 7.78 9.79 20.56
C LYS A 64 7.10 11.16 20.56
N LEU A 65 7.44 12.02 19.59
CA LEU A 65 6.91 13.38 19.50
C LEU A 65 5.43 13.39 19.14
N VAL A 66 5.05 12.69 18.08
CA VAL A 66 3.71 12.78 17.50
C VAL A 66 2.81 11.58 17.79
N GLY A 67 3.35 10.47 18.29
CA GLY A 67 2.61 9.22 18.47
C GLY A 67 1.35 9.36 19.34
N ALA A 68 1.37 10.22 20.36
CA ALA A 68 0.20 10.48 21.21
C ALA A 68 -0.95 11.15 20.44
N TYR A 69 -0.65 11.91 19.39
CA TYR A 69 -1.65 12.58 18.54
C TYR A 69 -2.18 11.63 17.47
N VAL A 70 -1.30 10.82 16.87
CA VAL A 70 -1.62 9.82 15.83
C VAL A 70 -2.48 8.69 16.41
N GLN A 71 -2.15 8.19 17.61
CA GLN A 71 -2.87 7.09 18.26
C GLN A 71 -4.29 7.43 18.74
N ARG A 72 -4.65 8.72 18.78
CA ARG A 72 -5.98 9.15 19.21
C ARG A 72 -7.06 8.95 18.16
N ASP A 73 -6.69 8.80 16.89
CA ASP A 73 -7.62 8.57 15.80
C ASP A 73 -7.68 7.07 15.44
N SER A 74 -8.65 6.37 16.03
CA SER A 74 -8.89 4.96 15.75
C SER A 74 -9.32 4.70 14.29
N GLN A 75 -9.93 5.69 13.62
CA GLN A 75 -10.35 5.56 12.22
C GLN A 75 -9.15 5.65 11.29
N ALA A 76 -8.17 6.53 11.57
CA ALA A 76 -6.93 6.61 10.82
C ALA A 76 -6.13 5.30 10.91
N TYR A 77 -6.02 4.73 12.10
CA TYR A 77 -5.35 3.44 12.28
C TYR A 77 -6.07 2.31 11.55
N GLN A 78 -7.39 2.23 11.65
CA GLN A 78 -8.18 1.23 10.93
C GLN A 78 -8.01 1.36 9.41
N ARG A 79 -8.07 2.58 8.88
CA ARG A 79 -7.84 2.85 7.46
C ARG A 79 -6.42 2.47 7.02
N PHE A 80 -5.42 2.73 7.86
CA PHE A 80 -4.05 2.30 7.62
C PHE A 80 -3.95 0.78 7.52
N GLU A 81 -4.50 0.03 8.49
CA GLU A 81 -4.50 -1.44 8.47
C GLU A 81 -5.28 -2.00 7.27
N ASP A 82 -6.48 -1.49 7.01
CA ASP A 82 -7.32 -1.93 5.88
C ASP A 82 -6.66 -1.63 4.52
N GLY A 83 -5.85 -0.59 4.42
CA GLY A 83 -5.07 -0.25 3.22
C GLY A 83 -3.81 -1.07 3.01
N LYS A 84 -3.35 -1.80 4.02
CA LYS A 84 -2.11 -2.58 3.99
C LYS A 84 -2.00 -3.53 2.79
N PRO A 85 -3.03 -4.34 2.42
CA PRO A 85 -2.94 -5.24 1.27
C PRO A 85 -2.65 -4.51 -0.05
N ALA A 86 -3.24 -3.32 -0.26
CA ALA A 86 -2.97 -2.52 -1.45
C ALA A 86 -1.54 -1.99 -1.49
N ARG A 87 -1.05 -1.42 -0.37
CA ARG A 87 0.32 -0.90 -0.27
C ARG A 87 1.37 -2.00 -0.44
N GLU A 88 1.16 -3.15 0.19
CA GLU A 88 2.07 -4.29 0.07
C GLU A 88 2.05 -4.87 -1.35
N THR A 89 0.89 -4.95 -1.99
CA THR A 89 0.80 -5.34 -3.40
C THR A 89 1.65 -4.44 -4.29
N LEU A 90 1.55 -3.11 -4.14
CA LEU A 90 2.38 -2.16 -4.88
C LEU A 90 3.88 -2.37 -4.60
N ARG A 91 4.26 -2.59 -3.34
CA ARG A 91 5.66 -2.84 -2.97
C ARG A 91 6.20 -4.10 -3.63
N TYR A 92 5.45 -5.20 -3.60
CA TYR A 92 5.89 -6.47 -4.18
C TYR A 92 5.88 -6.47 -5.72
N LEU A 93 4.94 -5.77 -6.35
CA LEU A 93 4.98 -5.56 -7.80
C LEU A 93 6.25 -4.79 -8.23
N ARG A 94 6.63 -3.73 -7.51
CA ARG A 94 7.89 -3.01 -7.76
C ARG A 94 9.11 -3.90 -7.60
N ARG A 95 9.12 -4.76 -6.58
CA ARG A 95 10.20 -5.73 -6.36
C ARG A 95 10.30 -6.73 -7.52
N LEU A 96 9.21 -7.33 -7.97
CA LEU A 96 9.22 -8.25 -9.13
C LEU A 96 9.57 -7.55 -10.44
N ALA A 97 9.17 -6.30 -10.64
CA ALA A 97 9.59 -5.51 -11.79
C ALA A 97 11.12 -5.27 -11.82
N ALA A 98 11.73 -5.06 -10.65
CA ALA A 98 13.17 -4.90 -10.50
C ALA A 98 13.91 -6.26 -10.54
N GLN A 99 13.45 -7.22 -9.77
CA GLN A 99 14.02 -8.54 -9.56
C GLN A 99 12.95 -9.63 -9.75
N PRO A 100 12.77 -10.18 -10.98
CA PRO A 100 11.70 -11.13 -11.31
C PRO A 100 11.78 -12.48 -10.59
N ASP A 101 12.91 -12.82 -10.01
CA ASP A 101 13.16 -14.04 -9.24
C ASP A 101 13.09 -13.81 -7.71
N ASP A 102 12.47 -12.72 -7.28
CA ASP A 102 12.21 -12.43 -5.86
C ASP A 102 11.08 -13.32 -5.33
N THR A 103 11.46 -14.44 -4.71
CA THR A 103 10.53 -15.45 -4.17
C THR A 103 9.61 -14.88 -3.10
N LEU A 104 10.15 -14.01 -2.22
CA LEU A 104 9.36 -13.41 -1.15
C LEU A 104 8.28 -12.47 -1.72
N ALA A 105 8.62 -11.69 -2.75
CA ALA A 105 7.65 -10.83 -3.41
C ALA A 105 6.54 -11.64 -4.07
N PHE A 106 6.90 -12.76 -4.71
CA PHE A 106 5.93 -13.65 -5.34
C PHE A 106 4.99 -14.31 -4.32
N GLU A 107 5.51 -14.90 -3.25
CA GLU A 107 4.71 -15.56 -2.20
C GLU A 107 3.68 -14.62 -1.59
N ASN A 108 4.09 -13.39 -1.27
CA ASN A 108 3.16 -12.39 -0.75
C ASN A 108 2.10 -11.96 -1.78
N LEU A 109 2.46 -11.81 -3.07
CA LEU A 109 1.47 -11.50 -4.10
C LEU A 109 0.50 -12.65 -4.34
N LEU A 110 0.95 -13.90 -4.20
CA LEU A 110 0.08 -15.07 -4.29
C LEU A 110 -1.01 -15.05 -3.21
N ASP A 111 -0.65 -14.70 -1.97
CA ASP A 111 -1.61 -14.56 -0.86
C ASP A 111 -2.65 -13.47 -1.15
N TYR A 112 -2.25 -12.38 -1.80
CA TYR A 112 -3.16 -11.28 -2.17
C TYR A 112 -4.03 -11.56 -3.40
N THR A 113 -3.78 -12.62 -4.16
CA THR A 113 -4.57 -12.97 -5.35
C THR A 113 -6.05 -13.17 -5.04
N GLN A 114 -6.39 -13.64 -3.83
CA GLN A 114 -7.78 -13.79 -3.39
C GLN A 114 -8.51 -12.45 -3.22
N HIS A 115 -7.76 -11.40 -2.88
CA HIS A 115 -8.28 -10.04 -2.70
C HIS A 115 -8.27 -9.26 -4.01
N PHE A 116 -7.26 -9.52 -4.85
CA PHE A 116 -6.97 -8.76 -6.07
C PHE A 116 -6.85 -9.69 -7.28
N PRO A 117 -7.99 -10.04 -7.95
CA PRO A 117 -7.99 -10.95 -9.10
C PRO A 117 -7.12 -10.51 -10.27
N PHE A 118 -6.78 -9.22 -10.39
CA PHE A 118 -5.89 -8.72 -11.43
C PHE A 118 -4.45 -9.26 -11.34
N LEU A 119 -4.08 -9.88 -10.21
CA LEU A 119 -2.79 -10.53 -10.01
C LEU A 119 -2.71 -11.92 -10.64
N TYR A 120 -3.84 -12.53 -11.06
CA TYR A 120 -3.87 -13.91 -11.53
C TYR A 120 -2.90 -14.19 -12.66
N ASP A 121 -2.83 -13.33 -13.68
CA ASP A 121 -1.96 -13.57 -14.84
C ASP A 121 -0.49 -13.63 -14.42
N LEU A 122 -0.06 -12.73 -13.53
CA LEU A 122 1.29 -12.69 -13.00
C LEU A 122 1.60 -13.92 -12.12
N THR A 123 0.69 -14.28 -11.22
CA THR A 123 0.91 -15.39 -10.29
C THR A 123 0.85 -16.75 -11.00
N ASN A 124 0.00 -16.92 -11.99
CA ASN A 124 -0.04 -18.14 -12.81
C ASN A 124 1.26 -18.38 -13.58
N GLU A 125 1.89 -17.31 -14.08
CA GLU A 125 3.18 -17.42 -14.77
C GLU A 125 4.31 -17.95 -13.88
N LEU A 126 4.19 -17.84 -12.58
CA LEU A 126 5.18 -18.28 -11.58
C LEU A 126 4.78 -19.58 -10.85
N GLN A 127 3.57 -20.09 -11.11
CA GLN A 127 3.03 -21.22 -10.35
C GLN A 127 3.89 -22.49 -10.47
N ASP A 128 4.38 -22.82 -11.66
CA ASP A 128 5.23 -24.00 -11.87
C ASP A 128 6.57 -23.85 -11.11
N TRP A 129 7.13 -22.65 -11.07
CA TRP A 129 8.35 -22.36 -10.35
C TRP A 129 8.16 -22.45 -8.82
N PHE A 130 7.03 -21.99 -8.32
CA PHE A 130 6.63 -22.16 -6.94
C PHE A 130 6.44 -23.65 -6.59
N ALA A 131 5.77 -24.42 -7.44
CA ALA A 131 5.54 -25.85 -7.22
C ALA A 131 6.85 -26.67 -7.22
N ASP A 132 7.89 -26.22 -7.93
CA ASP A 132 9.25 -26.80 -7.90
C ASP A 132 10.04 -26.38 -6.63
N GLY A 133 9.48 -25.54 -5.78
CA GLY A 133 10.15 -25.02 -4.57
C GLY A 133 11.34 -24.14 -4.90
N TYR A 134 11.30 -23.40 -6.01
CA TYR A 134 12.33 -22.47 -6.50
C TYR A 134 13.70 -23.12 -6.79
N ARG A 135 13.74 -24.44 -6.98
CA ARG A 135 14.99 -25.19 -7.18
C ARG A 135 15.66 -24.88 -8.50
N THR A 136 14.84 -24.60 -9.52
CA THR A 136 15.31 -24.29 -10.86
C THR A 136 15.34 -22.78 -11.05
N PRO A 137 16.50 -22.15 -11.42
CA PRO A 137 16.53 -20.73 -11.73
C PRO A 137 15.55 -20.37 -12.87
N LEU A 138 14.87 -19.25 -12.74
CA LEU A 138 13.97 -18.76 -13.78
C LEU A 138 14.75 -18.45 -15.08
N PRO A 139 14.36 -19.03 -16.24
CA PRO A 139 14.98 -18.71 -17.52
C PRO A 139 14.91 -17.21 -17.83
N PRO A 140 15.91 -16.61 -18.52
CA PRO A 140 15.93 -15.17 -18.83
C PRO A 140 14.66 -14.69 -19.56
N GLN A 141 14.10 -15.49 -20.45
CA GLN A 141 12.85 -15.18 -21.16
C GLN A 141 11.68 -15.06 -20.18
N LYS A 142 11.61 -15.97 -19.20
CA LYS A 142 10.56 -15.97 -18.16
C LYS A 142 10.71 -14.77 -17.23
N GLN A 143 11.95 -14.45 -16.84
CA GLN A 143 12.23 -13.25 -16.06
C GLN A 143 11.78 -11.97 -16.79
N ALA A 144 12.06 -11.88 -18.12
CA ALA A 144 11.60 -10.75 -18.91
C ALA A 144 10.07 -10.64 -18.97
N GLN A 145 9.38 -11.77 -19.12
CA GLN A 145 7.91 -11.83 -19.12
C GLN A 145 7.33 -11.37 -17.77
N ILE A 146 7.85 -11.86 -16.65
CA ILE A 146 7.40 -11.49 -15.29
C ILE A 146 7.63 -10.01 -15.03
N ARG A 147 8.82 -9.49 -15.42
CA ARG A 147 9.10 -8.06 -15.31
C ARG A 147 8.10 -7.22 -16.10
N ALA A 148 7.79 -7.64 -17.33
CA ALA A 148 6.83 -6.92 -18.17
C ALA A 148 5.41 -6.95 -17.58
N LEU A 149 4.96 -8.09 -17.04
CA LEU A 149 3.66 -8.20 -16.39
C LEU A 149 3.59 -7.33 -15.13
N ALA A 150 4.59 -7.40 -14.25
CA ALA A 150 4.63 -6.59 -13.04
C ALA A 150 4.66 -5.09 -13.35
N GLN A 151 5.49 -4.67 -14.33
CA GLN A 151 5.54 -3.28 -14.78
C GLN A 151 4.22 -2.85 -15.40
N GLY A 152 3.59 -3.68 -16.24
CA GLY A 152 2.30 -3.40 -16.85
C GLY A 152 1.20 -3.17 -15.80
N LEU A 153 1.19 -3.94 -14.70
CA LEU A 153 0.26 -3.73 -13.59
C LEU A 153 0.53 -2.42 -12.85
N LEU A 154 1.80 -2.07 -12.63
CA LEU A 154 2.16 -0.78 -12.03
C LEU A 154 1.73 0.41 -12.92
N ASP A 155 1.90 0.29 -14.23
CA ASP A 155 1.48 1.30 -15.20
C ASP A 155 -0.06 1.41 -15.26
N ASP A 156 -0.77 0.29 -15.11
CA ASP A 156 -2.23 0.26 -15.03
C ASP A 156 -2.75 0.96 -13.76
N ILE A 157 -2.07 0.76 -12.63
CA ILE A 157 -2.39 1.44 -11.38
C ILE A 157 -2.08 2.94 -11.48
N ALA A 158 -0.91 3.30 -12.00
CA ALA A 158 -0.52 4.71 -12.19
C ALA A 158 -1.46 5.46 -13.16
N ALA A 159 -2.01 4.77 -14.16
CA ALA A 159 -2.98 5.33 -15.13
C ALA A 159 -4.44 5.21 -14.65
N GLU A 160 -4.68 4.86 -13.39
CA GLU A 160 -6.02 4.67 -12.80
C GLU A 160 -6.91 3.66 -13.54
N ARG A 161 -6.31 2.71 -14.27
CA ARG A 161 -7.02 1.57 -14.86
C ARG A 161 -7.31 0.48 -13.83
N ILE A 162 -6.45 0.37 -12.82
CA ILE A 162 -6.68 -0.39 -11.59
C ILE A 162 -6.67 0.63 -10.44
N VAL A 163 -7.74 0.67 -9.65
CA VAL A 163 -7.90 1.64 -8.55
C VAL A 163 -8.16 0.90 -7.25
N PHE A 164 -7.37 1.22 -6.23
CA PHE A 164 -7.68 0.87 -4.86
C PHE A 164 -8.45 2.00 -4.22
N ALA A 165 -9.58 1.72 -3.60
CA ALA A 165 -10.40 2.72 -2.95
C ALA A 165 -11.05 2.14 -1.69
N PHE A 166 -11.49 3.04 -0.80
CA PHE A 166 -12.25 2.66 0.38
C PHE A 166 -13.74 2.96 0.18
N THR A 167 -14.58 2.08 0.69
CA THR A 167 -16.01 2.38 0.83
C THR A 167 -16.22 3.46 1.88
N THR A 168 -17.43 4.03 1.94
CA THR A 168 -17.82 4.96 3.03
C THR A 168 -17.75 4.33 4.42
N GLN A 169 -17.65 3.00 4.51
CA GLN A 169 -17.50 2.23 5.74
C GLN A 169 -16.03 1.85 6.02
N GLY A 170 -15.07 2.36 5.23
CA GLY A 170 -13.65 2.10 5.41
C GLY A 170 -13.14 0.76 4.81
N VAL A 171 -13.99 -0.01 4.12
CA VAL A 171 -13.57 -1.29 3.54
C VAL A 171 -12.81 -1.06 2.23
N LEU A 172 -11.58 -1.59 2.14
CA LEU A 172 -10.78 -1.57 0.92
C LEU A 172 -11.44 -2.41 -0.18
N PHE A 173 -11.50 -1.86 -1.39
CA PHE A 173 -11.87 -2.60 -2.58
C PHE A 173 -10.97 -2.22 -3.76
N CYS A 174 -10.93 -3.09 -4.76
CA CYS A 174 -10.19 -2.87 -6.00
C CYS A 174 -11.17 -2.82 -7.17
N LEU A 175 -11.02 -1.81 -8.01
CA LEU A 175 -11.75 -1.66 -9.27
C LEU A 175 -10.78 -1.85 -10.44
N ASP A 176 -10.95 -2.94 -11.19
CA ASP A 176 -10.22 -3.20 -12.43
C ASP A 176 -11.05 -2.72 -13.63
N LYS A 177 -10.67 -1.58 -14.20
CA LYS A 177 -11.33 -0.93 -15.35
C LYS A 177 -10.80 -1.44 -16.70
N ARG A 178 -9.79 -2.31 -16.72
CA ARG A 178 -9.23 -2.89 -17.96
C ARG A 178 -10.19 -3.86 -18.63
N GLN A 179 -11.06 -4.50 -17.84
CA GLN A 179 -12.07 -5.41 -18.37
C GLN A 179 -13.26 -4.60 -18.87
N PRO A 180 -13.66 -4.75 -20.16
CA PRO A 180 -14.90 -4.16 -20.63
C PRO A 180 -16.06 -4.73 -19.81
N GLU A 181 -17.09 -3.91 -19.57
CA GLU A 181 -18.32 -4.26 -18.81
C GLU A 181 -19.14 -5.41 -19.48
N ASN A 182 -18.47 -6.48 -19.90
CA ASN A 182 -19.13 -7.66 -20.42
C ASN A 182 -19.55 -8.59 -19.28
N GLY A 183 -20.75 -8.31 -18.79
CA GLY A 183 -21.63 -9.29 -18.18
C GLY A 183 -21.22 -9.81 -16.79
N GLN A 184 -21.94 -9.36 -15.77
CA GLN A 184 -22.13 -9.97 -14.44
C GLN A 184 -21.01 -9.85 -13.38
N ASN A 185 -19.77 -9.48 -13.70
CA ASN A 185 -18.71 -9.30 -12.71
C ASN A 185 -18.24 -7.84 -12.55
N GLY A 186 -18.89 -6.88 -13.23
CA GLY A 186 -18.62 -5.47 -13.06
C GLY A 186 -18.94 -4.96 -11.64
N PHE A 187 -18.72 -3.69 -11.39
CA PHE A 187 -18.93 -2.96 -10.13
C PHE A 187 -20.19 -3.40 -9.35
N LEU A 188 -21.32 -3.65 -10.05
CA LEU A 188 -22.57 -4.19 -9.48
C LEU A 188 -22.43 -5.65 -9.00
N GLY A 189 -21.57 -6.45 -9.59
CA GLY A 189 -21.29 -7.82 -9.15
C GLY A 189 -20.45 -7.86 -7.87
N CYS A 190 -19.44 -6.99 -7.76
CA CYS A 190 -18.66 -6.80 -6.54
C CYS A 190 -19.52 -6.25 -5.40
N LEU A 191 -20.32 -5.21 -5.66
CA LEU A 191 -21.28 -4.66 -4.69
C LEU A 191 -22.29 -5.72 -4.23
N LYS A 192 -22.87 -6.51 -5.15
CA LYS A 192 -23.82 -7.58 -4.78
C LYS A 192 -23.19 -8.67 -3.91
N ARG A 193 -21.91 -9.02 -4.10
CA ARG A 193 -21.21 -9.97 -3.24
C ARG A 193 -20.91 -9.36 -1.86
N LEU A 194 -20.51 -8.10 -1.80
CA LEU A 194 -20.31 -7.36 -0.54
C LEU A 194 -21.63 -7.28 0.26
N PHE A 195 -22.73 -6.90 -0.39
CA PHE A 195 -24.04 -6.79 0.26
C PHE A 195 -24.64 -8.16 0.67
N ARG A 196 -24.27 -9.27 0.02
CA ARG A 196 -24.66 -10.61 0.50
C ARG A 196 -23.92 -11.05 1.75
N ARG A 197 -22.65 -10.65 1.93
CA ARG A 197 -21.87 -10.97 3.15
C ARG A 197 -22.26 -10.12 4.37
N LEU A 198 -22.87 -8.96 4.16
CA LEU A 198 -23.33 -8.08 5.25
C LEU A 198 -24.74 -8.44 5.76
N LYS A 199 -25.42 -9.46 5.20
CA LYS A 199 -26.74 -9.93 5.64
C LYS A 199 -26.71 -11.23 6.48
N HIS A 200 -25.55 -11.69 6.82
CA HIS A 200 -25.30 -12.79 7.75
C HIS A 200 -24.30 -12.38 8.82
#